data_b0a00f9bdb545396aa8f462457482a4b
#
_entry.id   b0a00f9bdb545396aa8f462457482a4b
#
_cell.length_a   1.000
_cell.length_b   1.000
_cell.length_c   1.000
_cell.angle_alpha   90.00
_cell.angle_beta   90.00
_cell.angle_gamma   90.00
#
_symmetry.space_group_name_H-M   'P 1'
#
loop_
_entity.id
_entity.type
_entity.pdbx_description
1 polymer ?
#
loop_
_entity_poly.entity_id
_entity_poly.type
_entity_poly.pdbx_seq_one_letter_code
_entity_poly.pdbx_strand_id
1 'polypeptide(L)'
;MARPRNFDEATVTSQAAAVFGSLGYNAASVDDLVKATGLLRGSLYKAFGSKRHLFERVLTQALQPGWPAREEAVDLLIIALKELAPSDAAITALCRAAVLDTGTDTSRLLGERLLSHLDQPTKETPCLASN
;
A
#
# COMPACT_ATOMS: atom_id res chain seq x y z
N MET A 1 30.17 -14.96 6.90
CA MET A 1 29.49 -14.83 5.63
C MET A 1 28.00 -14.65 5.83
N ALA A 2 27.46 -13.67 5.19
CA ALA A 2 26.03 -13.44 5.31
C ALA A 2 25.24 -14.55 4.62
N ARG A 3 24.21 -15.04 5.30
CA ARG A 3 23.34 -16.04 4.71
C ARG A 3 22.51 -15.37 3.63
N PRO A 4 22.42 -15.94 2.43
CA PRO A 4 21.55 -15.37 1.40
C PRO A 4 20.10 -15.41 1.88
N ARG A 5 19.36 -14.38 1.54
CA ARG A 5 17.95 -14.36 1.84
C ARG A 5 17.23 -15.34 0.92
N ASN A 6 16.22 -16.01 1.46
CA ASN A 6 15.43 -16.94 0.67
C ASN A 6 14.36 -16.24 -0.16
N PHE A 7 14.34 -14.92 -0.14
CA PHE A 7 13.34 -14.14 -0.86
C PHE A 7 13.93 -12.81 -1.32
N ASP A 8 13.32 -12.25 -2.35
CA ASP A 8 13.67 -10.95 -2.87
C ASP A 8 12.80 -9.89 -2.16
N GLU A 9 13.44 -8.96 -1.46
CA GLU A 9 12.72 -7.92 -0.74
C GLU A 9 11.82 -7.07 -1.63
N ALA A 10 12.27 -6.79 -2.85
CA ALA A 10 11.44 -6.00 -3.77
C ALA A 10 10.16 -6.75 -4.14
N THR A 11 10.26 -8.06 -4.35
CA THR A 11 9.10 -8.89 -4.66
C THR A 11 8.14 -8.94 -3.47
N VAL A 12 8.67 -9.13 -2.28
CA VAL A 12 7.85 -9.17 -1.06
C VAL A 12 7.15 -7.83 -0.84
N THR A 13 7.88 -6.73 -1.05
CA THR A 13 7.31 -5.39 -0.92
C THR A 13 6.16 -5.18 -1.92
N SER A 14 6.33 -5.65 -3.16
CA SER A 14 5.26 -5.56 -4.17
C SER A 14 4.05 -6.41 -3.81
N GLN A 15 4.28 -7.59 -3.25
CA GLN A 15 3.18 -8.47 -2.82
C GLN A 15 2.42 -7.84 -1.65
N ALA A 16 3.15 -7.25 -0.70
CA ALA A 16 2.54 -6.54 0.41
C ALA A 16 1.76 -5.31 -0.07
N ALA A 17 2.30 -4.63 -1.08
CA ALA A 17 1.62 -3.47 -1.67
C ALA A 17 0.25 -3.83 -2.21
N ALA A 18 0.12 -5.00 -2.83
CA ALA A 18 -1.17 -5.47 -3.35
C ALA A 18 -2.16 -5.69 -2.22
N VAL A 19 -1.71 -6.23 -1.09
CA VAL A 19 -2.57 -6.46 0.07
C VAL A 19 -3.05 -5.13 0.64
N PHE A 20 -2.12 -4.21 0.90
CA PHE A 20 -2.48 -2.91 1.47
C PHE A 20 -3.36 -2.11 0.52
N GLY A 21 -3.06 -2.16 -0.77
CA GLY A 21 -3.85 -1.44 -1.77
C GLY A 21 -5.28 -1.94 -1.85
N SER A 22 -5.47 -3.23 -1.65
CA SER A 22 -6.79 -3.86 -1.71
C SER A 22 -7.59 -3.70 -0.42
N LEU A 23 -6.95 -3.87 0.73
CA LEU A 23 -7.63 -3.91 2.02
C LEU A 23 -7.49 -2.62 2.85
N GLY A 24 -6.55 -1.77 2.52
CA GLY A 24 -6.16 -0.66 3.37
C GLY A 24 -5.14 -1.10 4.39
N TYR A 25 -4.66 -0.17 5.19
CA TYR A 25 -3.63 -0.48 6.17
C TYR A 25 -4.20 -1.15 7.42
N ASN A 26 -5.22 -0.55 8.02
CA ASN A 26 -5.77 -1.06 9.28
C ASN A 26 -6.42 -2.43 9.12
N ALA A 27 -7.11 -2.65 8.00
CA ALA A 27 -7.81 -3.91 7.77
C ALA A 27 -6.89 -5.04 7.34
N ALA A 28 -5.73 -4.73 6.77
CA ALA A 28 -4.78 -5.77 6.35
C ALA A 28 -4.19 -6.44 7.59
N SER A 29 -4.37 -7.74 7.71
CA SER A 29 -3.83 -8.48 8.84
C SER A 29 -2.45 -9.03 8.51
N VAL A 30 -1.71 -9.43 9.55
CA VAL A 30 -0.43 -10.11 9.35
C VAL A 30 -0.65 -11.42 8.59
N ASP A 31 -1.76 -12.10 8.87
CA ASP A 31 -2.08 -13.33 8.14
C ASP A 31 -2.29 -13.09 6.65
N ASP A 32 -2.93 -11.97 6.30
CA ASP A 32 -3.08 -11.59 4.89
C ASP A 32 -1.72 -11.41 4.23
N LEU A 33 -0.80 -10.77 4.94
CA LEU A 33 0.56 -10.53 4.44
C LEU A 33 1.34 -11.84 4.30
N VAL A 34 1.20 -12.73 5.27
CA VAL A 34 1.84 -14.05 5.23
C VAL A 34 1.34 -14.84 4.02
N LYS A 35 0.05 -14.84 3.79
CA LYS A 35 -0.52 -15.56 2.65
C LYS A 35 -0.06 -14.98 1.32
N ALA A 36 0.00 -13.67 1.22
CA ALA A 36 0.36 -13.01 -0.03
C ALA A 36 1.84 -13.16 -0.36
N THR A 37 2.71 -13.14 0.66
CA THR A 37 4.16 -13.18 0.45
C THR A 37 4.72 -14.60 0.50
N GLY A 38 3.99 -15.53 1.10
CA GLY A 38 4.49 -16.88 1.30
C GLY A 38 5.54 -16.99 2.40
N LEU A 39 5.82 -15.90 3.12
CA LEU A 39 6.79 -15.90 4.20
C LEU A 39 6.11 -16.25 5.52
N LEU A 40 6.88 -16.89 6.41
CA LEU A 40 6.43 -17.07 7.78
C LEU A 40 6.41 -15.71 8.49
N ARG A 41 5.55 -15.58 9.48
CA ARG A 41 5.42 -14.34 10.25
C ARG A 41 6.77 -13.89 10.81
N GLY A 42 7.54 -14.82 11.37
CA GLY A 42 8.85 -14.50 11.92
C GLY A 42 9.82 -13.97 10.89
N SER A 43 9.83 -14.57 9.69
CA SER A 43 10.69 -14.12 8.61
C SER A 43 10.28 -12.73 8.12
N LEU A 44 8.99 -12.51 8.00
CA LEU A 44 8.46 -11.23 7.55
C LEU A 44 8.88 -10.10 8.50
N TYR A 45 8.68 -10.30 9.80
CA TYR A 45 9.03 -9.27 10.78
C TYR A 45 10.52 -9.13 11.00
N LYS A 46 11.29 -10.22 10.83
CA LYS A 46 12.74 -10.13 10.90
C LYS A 46 13.29 -9.24 9.79
N ALA A 47 12.68 -9.33 8.61
CA ALA A 47 13.12 -8.54 7.46
C ALA A 47 12.67 -7.08 7.54
N PHE A 48 11.46 -6.83 8.01
CA PHE A 48 10.84 -5.50 7.91
C PHE A 48 10.56 -4.83 9.25
N GLY A 49 10.59 -5.57 10.33
CA GLY A 49 10.42 -5.03 11.68
C GLY A 49 8.99 -5.11 12.20
N SER A 50 8.04 -4.54 11.47
CA SER A 50 6.65 -4.52 11.90
C SER A 50 5.77 -4.28 10.68
N LYS A 51 4.47 -4.44 10.86
CA LYS A 51 3.48 -4.10 9.82
C LYS A 51 3.64 -2.65 9.38
N ARG A 52 3.82 -1.76 10.34
CA ARG A 52 3.98 -0.33 10.06
C ARG A 52 5.25 -0.07 9.25
N HIS A 53 6.37 -0.69 9.61
CA HIS A 53 7.63 -0.53 8.87
C HIS A 53 7.54 -1.15 7.48
N LEU A 54 6.83 -2.26 7.36
CA LEU A 54 6.58 -2.86 6.06
C LEU A 54 5.77 -1.90 5.17
N PHE A 55 4.74 -1.27 5.73
CA PHE A 55 3.96 -0.30 4.98
C PHE A 55 4.81 0.89 4.57
N GLU A 56 5.68 1.36 5.43
CA GLU A 56 6.59 2.47 5.10
C GLU A 56 7.49 2.08 3.92
N ARG A 57 7.99 0.85 3.89
CA ARG A 57 8.79 0.36 2.76
C ARG A 57 7.96 0.28 1.49
N VAL A 58 6.73 -0.21 1.60
CA VAL A 58 5.80 -0.27 0.47
C VAL A 58 5.56 1.14 -0.08
N LEU A 59 5.29 2.08 0.79
CA LEU A 59 5.00 3.45 0.39
C LEU A 59 6.22 4.11 -0.26
N THR A 60 7.40 3.92 0.32
CA THR A 60 8.64 4.47 -0.22
C THR A 60 8.88 3.94 -1.63
N GLN A 61 8.67 2.66 -1.84
CA GLN A 61 8.85 2.07 -3.16
C GLN A 61 7.79 2.58 -4.15
N ALA A 62 6.56 2.74 -3.70
CA ALA A 62 5.47 3.18 -4.55
C ALA A 62 5.62 4.63 -4.99
N LEU A 63 6.11 5.50 -4.10
CA LEU A 63 6.18 6.93 -4.36
C LEU A 63 7.49 7.37 -5.02
N GLN A 64 8.13 6.48 -5.76
CA GLN A 64 9.28 6.83 -6.58
C GLN A 64 8.85 7.74 -7.73
N PRO A 65 9.79 8.47 -8.37
CA PRO A 65 9.45 9.35 -9.48
C PRO A 65 8.58 8.64 -10.53
N GLY A 66 7.56 9.34 -10.99
CA GLY A 66 6.60 8.77 -11.93
C GLY A 66 5.40 8.13 -11.25
N TRP A 67 5.32 8.20 -9.93
CA TRP A 67 4.24 7.55 -9.18
C TRP A 67 2.83 8.01 -9.59
N PRO A 68 2.59 9.28 -10.00
CA PRO A 68 1.22 9.69 -10.34
C PRO A 68 0.61 8.91 -11.50
N ALA A 69 1.44 8.31 -12.34
CA ALA A 69 0.95 7.52 -13.48
C ALA A 69 0.55 6.10 -13.11
N ARG A 70 0.84 5.67 -11.88
CA ARG A 70 0.54 4.31 -11.44
C ARG A 70 -0.61 4.31 -10.45
N GLU A 71 -1.70 3.66 -10.81
CA GLU A 71 -2.90 3.65 -9.98
C GLU A 71 -2.66 3.06 -8.60
N GLU A 72 -1.87 2.00 -8.53
CA GLU A 72 -1.59 1.38 -7.23
C GLU A 72 -0.79 2.30 -6.31
N ALA A 73 0.06 3.15 -6.86
CA ALA A 73 0.79 4.13 -6.05
C ALA A 73 -0.15 5.20 -5.52
N VAL A 74 -1.08 5.65 -6.36
CA VAL A 74 -2.09 6.64 -5.96
C VAL A 74 -2.96 6.06 -4.84
N ASP A 75 -3.37 4.81 -4.97
CA ASP A 75 -4.17 4.13 -3.94
C ASP A 75 -3.43 4.07 -2.61
N LEU A 76 -2.15 3.72 -2.66
CA LEU A 76 -1.33 3.64 -1.44
C LEU A 76 -1.15 5.01 -0.78
N LEU A 77 -1.01 6.06 -1.59
CA LEU A 77 -0.94 7.42 -1.06
C LEU A 77 -2.24 7.80 -0.35
N ILE A 78 -3.38 7.48 -0.94
CA ILE A 78 -4.68 7.75 -0.33
C ILE A 78 -4.78 7.03 1.01
N ILE A 79 -4.40 5.76 1.06
CA ILE A 79 -4.43 4.98 2.28
C ILE A 79 -3.52 5.59 3.35
N ALA A 80 -2.30 5.98 2.95
CA ALA A 80 -1.36 6.60 3.86
C ALA A 80 -1.91 7.89 4.45
N LEU A 81 -2.48 8.74 3.61
CA LEU A 81 -3.02 10.02 4.05
C LEU A 81 -4.22 9.84 4.99
N LYS A 82 -5.04 8.86 4.71
CA LYS A 82 -6.27 8.65 5.48
C LYS A 82 -6.02 7.92 6.79
N GLU A 83 -5.18 6.89 6.77
CA GLU A 83 -5.07 5.98 7.91
C GLU A 83 -3.84 6.21 8.79
N LEU A 84 -2.75 6.75 8.26
CA LEU A 84 -1.50 6.88 9.03
C LEU A 84 -1.03 8.31 9.22
N ALA A 85 -1.08 9.12 8.18
CA ALA A 85 -0.48 10.45 8.23
C ALA A 85 -0.95 11.30 9.41
N PRO A 86 -2.22 11.26 9.80
CA PRO A 86 -2.67 12.10 10.92
C PRO A 86 -1.92 11.86 12.23
N SER A 87 -1.35 10.66 12.41
CA SER A 87 -0.68 10.31 13.66
C SER A 87 0.74 9.79 13.47
N ASP A 88 1.29 9.89 12.25
CA ASP A 88 2.60 9.32 11.95
C ASP A 88 3.42 10.33 11.15
N ALA A 89 4.38 10.97 11.86
CA ALA A 89 5.18 12.04 11.26
C ALA A 89 6.05 11.56 10.09
N ALA A 90 6.58 10.35 10.17
CA ALA A 90 7.44 9.83 9.11
C ALA A 90 6.63 9.57 7.84
N ILE A 91 5.44 9.00 7.99
CA ILE A 91 4.55 8.77 6.84
C ILE A 91 4.10 10.12 6.25
N THR A 92 3.77 11.08 7.11
CA THR A 92 3.41 12.43 6.64
C THR A 92 4.54 13.04 5.81
N ALA A 93 5.78 12.89 6.27
CA ALA A 93 6.93 13.44 5.56
C ALA A 93 7.12 12.79 4.19
N LEU A 94 6.95 11.47 4.12
CA LEU A 94 7.03 10.75 2.84
C LEU A 94 5.97 11.25 1.86
N CYS A 95 4.75 11.38 2.33
CA CYS A 95 3.63 11.83 1.50
C CYS A 95 3.84 13.27 1.02
N ARG A 96 4.26 14.14 1.95
CA ARG A 96 4.49 15.54 1.61
C ARG A 96 5.58 15.68 0.54
N ALA A 97 6.70 14.96 0.71
CA ALA A 97 7.79 15.02 -0.25
C ALA A 97 7.32 14.56 -1.65
N ALA A 98 6.56 13.47 -1.71
CA ALA A 98 6.05 12.96 -2.97
C ALA A 98 5.11 13.96 -3.65
N VAL A 99 4.22 14.56 -2.87
CA VAL A 99 3.25 15.53 -3.40
C VAL A 99 3.95 16.78 -3.93
N LEU A 100 4.92 17.31 -3.18
CA LEU A 100 5.62 18.53 -3.56
C LEU A 100 6.52 18.31 -4.77
N ASP A 101 7.06 17.10 -4.94
CA ASP A 101 8.05 16.82 -5.98
C ASP A 101 7.45 16.51 -7.33
N THR A 102 6.17 16.25 -7.40
CA THR A 102 5.57 15.73 -8.63
C THR A 102 5.19 16.80 -9.65
N GLY A 103 4.93 18.04 -9.24
CA GLY A 103 4.43 19.06 -10.14
C GLY A 103 3.02 18.81 -10.66
N THR A 104 2.39 17.70 -10.27
CA THR A 104 1.05 17.33 -10.66
C THR A 104 0.04 17.91 -9.68
N ASP A 105 -1.16 18.23 -10.15
CA ASP A 105 -2.24 18.62 -9.24
C ASP A 105 -2.70 17.38 -8.49
N THR A 106 -2.11 17.17 -7.32
CA THR A 106 -2.36 15.97 -6.53
C THR A 106 -3.79 15.91 -6.03
N SER A 107 -4.36 17.05 -5.64
CA SER A 107 -5.76 17.06 -5.17
C SER A 107 -6.69 16.52 -6.25
N ARG A 108 -6.50 16.96 -7.48
CA ARG A 108 -7.30 16.49 -8.59
C ARG A 108 -7.06 15.01 -8.88
N LEU A 109 -5.81 14.60 -8.86
CA LEU A 109 -5.44 13.21 -9.09
C LEU A 109 -6.10 12.28 -8.07
N LEU A 110 -6.04 12.62 -6.79
CA LEU A 110 -6.64 11.81 -5.74
C LEU A 110 -8.15 11.80 -5.85
N GLY A 111 -8.75 12.96 -6.15
CA GLY A 111 -10.19 13.06 -6.33
C GLY A 111 -10.67 12.22 -7.50
N GLU A 112 -9.99 12.29 -8.63
CA GLU A 112 -10.35 11.49 -9.80
C GLU A 112 -10.21 10.01 -9.51
N ARG A 113 -9.16 9.62 -8.81
CA ARG A 113 -8.98 8.21 -8.47
C ARG A 113 -10.09 7.70 -7.55
N LEU A 114 -10.45 8.49 -6.54
CA LEU A 114 -11.51 8.12 -5.63
C LEU A 114 -12.85 8.01 -6.34
N LEU A 115 -13.16 8.97 -7.21
CA LEU A 115 -14.43 8.99 -7.92
C LEU A 115 -14.52 7.87 -8.96
N SER A 116 -13.38 7.37 -9.43
CA SER A 116 -13.38 6.27 -10.39
C SER A 116 -13.99 4.99 -9.81
N HIS A 117 -14.05 4.88 -8.49
CA HIS A 117 -14.67 3.73 -7.85
C HIS A 117 -16.17 3.67 -8.10
N LEU A 118 -16.77 4.79 -8.46
CA LEU A 118 -18.20 4.83 -8.79
C LEU A 118 -18.51 4.09 -10.09
N ASP A 119 -17.52 3.98 -10.97
CA ASP A 119 -17.71 3.36 -12.28
C ASP A 119 -17.36 1.88 -12.29
N GLN A 120 -16.91 1.35 -11.16
CA GLN A 120 -16.54 -0.05 -11.09
C GLN A 120 -17.72 -0.90 -10.61
N PRO A 121 -17.79 -2.16 -11.07
CA PRO A 121 -18.85 -3.04 -10.59
C PRO A 121 -18.69 -3.26 -9.08
N THR A 122 -19.81 -3.29 -8.40
CA THR A 122 -19.81 -3.54 -6.96
C THR A 122 -19.37 -4.96 -6.68
N LYS A 123 -18.69 -5.13 -5.55
CA LYS A 123 -18.22 -6.46 -5.12
C LYS A 123 -19.24 -7.15 -4.22
N GLU A 124 -20.50 -7.03 -4.57
CA GLU A 124 -21.55 -7.66 -3.78
C GLU A 124 -21.53 -9.17 -4.01
N THR A 125 -21.85 -9.91 -2.98
CA THR A 125 -21.92 -11.35 -3.11
C THR A 125 -23.18 -11.72 -3.88
N PRO A 126 -23.09 -12.69 -4.80
CA PRO A 126 -24.24 -13.08 -5.60
C PRO A 126 -25.45 -13.55 -4.78
N CYS A 127 -25.22 -14.09 -3.60
CA CYS A 127 -26.31 -14.59 -2.78
C CYS A 127 -27.27 -13.50 -2.34
N LEU A 128 -26.83 -12.25 -2.31
CA LEU A 128 -27.70 -11.15 -1.96
C LEU A 128 -28.68 -10.82 -3.08
N ALA A 129 -28.29 -11.11 -4.30
CA ALA A 129 -29.12 -10.83 -5.47
C ALA A 129 -30.10 -11.94 -5.77
N SER A 130 -29.96 -13.08 -5.15
CA SER A 130 -30.77 -14.24 -5.47
C SER A 130 -32.17 -14.21 -4.89
N ASN A 131 -32.48 -13.23 -4.10
CA ASN A 131 -33.79 -13.13 -3.48
C ASN A 131 -34.81 -12.45 -4.36
#